data_0677ba66d2e423f3bd08652161bf4156
#
_entry.id   0677ba66d2e423f3bd08652161bf4156
#
_cell.length_a   1.000
_cell.length_b   1.000
_cell.length_c   1.000
_cell.angle_alpha   90.00
_cell.angle_beta   90.00
_cell.angle_gamma   90.00
#
_symmetry.space_group_name_H-M   'P 1'
#
loop_
_entity.id
_entity.type
_entity.pdbx_description
1 polymer ?
#
loop_
_entity_poly.entity_id
_entity_poly.type
_entity_poly.pdbx_seq_one_letter_code
_entity_poly.pdbx_strand_id
1 'polypeptide(L)'
;HMRFDDTNPVKEDQEYVDSIKESVQWLGFDWKHGEENNLYFASDYFQWMYDCAEHLVKTGFAYVDEQTPEEMHANRGTLTEPGKNSPYRDRPIEENLRLFREMRDGKHAEGSMVVRAKIDMASPNINLRDPAIYRIRFAEHHRTGNKWCIYPMYTFAHPIEDTLENITHSICTLEFEDQRAFYDWALERSIPVLRGPQFEEAKAILLQMSKGEDPRALAFMRACYHHRNKLGLSAPEKALAEILDAWSDNLGPEKLMGIRAESFWALLLTQPEHYTPLLQAALDVVRPNFFLLSHQYEFNRLNLSHVVVSKRKLIQLVKENLVSGWDDPRMPTIFGLRRRGYTPEAIQLFAERCGVSRVAGGLIDYSVLEACLREDLEGRAMRRIGVVHPLKLIIDNYPENQTETLTAPNHPQKPELGTRELTFSRELWIDESDFAEVPPKGYRRLTIPADGTPAKPVRLRYGYVIVPTSVEKNEEGEIVAVHANYLPETKSGTEG
;
A
#
# COMPACT_ATOMS: atom_id res chain seq x y z
N HIS A 1 -2.13 -2.33 -10.65
CA HIS A 1 -1.83 -3.68 -10.16
C HIS A 1 -2.14 -3.79 -8.68
N MET A 2 -2.87 -4.83 -8.30
CA MET A 2 -3.23 -5.12 -6.91
C MET A 2 -3.23 -6.63 -6.70
N ARG A 3 -2.56 -7.10 -5.63
CA ARG A 3 -2.52 -8.51 -5.26
C ARG A 3 -2.84 -8.70 -3.78
N PHE A 4 -3.60 -9.75 -3.51
CA PHE A 4 -3.84 -10.27 -2.17
C PHE A 4 -2.98 -11.51 -1.94
N ASP A 5 -2.08 -11.44 -0.97
CA ASP A 5 -1.19 -12.54 -0.60
C ASP A 5 -1.92 -13.51 0.35
N ASP A 6 -2.99 -14.13 -0.15
CA ASP A 6 -3.91 -15.01 0.60
C ASP A 6 -3.37 -16.44 0.76
N THR A 7 -2.10 -16.57 1.14
CA THR A 7 -1.42 -17.88 1.35
C THR A 7 -1.78 -18.56 2.67
N ASN A 8 -2.44 -17.86 3.60
CA ASN A 8 -2.77 -18.38 4.92
C ASN A 8 -4.27 -18.55 5.13
N PRO A 9 -4.84 -19.78 5.05
CA PRO A 9 -6.27 -20.01 5.05
C PRO A 9 -7.01 -19.55 6.31
N VAL A 10 -6.33 -19.36 7.44
CA VAL A 10 -6.97 -18.99 8.73
C VAL A 10 -6.92 -17.51 9.05
N LYS A 11 -6.32 -16.68 8.20
CA LYS A 11 -6.13 -15.24 8.47
C LYS A 11 -6.85 -14.33 7.51
N GLU A 12 -7.30 -14.87 6.40
CA GLU A 12 -7.90 -14.11 5.31
C GLU A 12 -9.42 -14.20 5.40
N ASP A 13 -10.08 -13.05 5.31
CA ASP A 13 -11.53 -12.89 5.35
C ASP A 13 -11.98 -12.02 4.19
N GLN A 14 -13.13 -12.37 3.60
CA GLN A 14 -13.70 -11.62 2.48
C GLN A 14 -13.98 -10.16 2.87
N GLU A 15 -14.36 -9.89 4.11
CA GLU A 15 -14.56 -8.53 4.62
C GLU A 15 -13.30 -7.66 4.47
N TYR A 16 -12.12 -8.23 4.76
CA TYR A 16 -10.86 -7.49 4.58
C TYR A 16 -10.54 -7.22 3.11
N VAL A 17 -10.80 -8.18 2.22
CA VAL A 17 -10.61 -8.00 0.78
C VAL A 17 -11.47 -6.85 0.26
N ASP A 18 -12.75 -6.82 0.62
CA ASP A 18 -13.70 -5.81 0.17
C ASP A 18 -13.35 -4.42 0.73
N SER A 19 -13.00 -4.34 2.02
CA SER A 19 -12.61 -3.08 2.65
C SER A 19 -11.31 -2.50 2.08
N ILE A 20 -10.33 -3.34 1.76
CA ILE A 20 -9.07 -2.90 1.13
C ILE A 20 -9.35 -2.37 -0.28
N LYS A 21 -10.16 -3.07 -1.09
CA LYS A 21 -10.59 -2.61 -2.41
C LYS A 21 -11.27 -1.24 -2.36
N GLU A 22 -12.24 -1.09 -1.46
CA GLU A 22 -12.94 0.17 -1.26
C GLU A 22 -11.97 1.30 -0.86
N SER A 23 -11.03 1.01 0.05
CA SER A 23 -10.04 1.99 0.50
C SER A 23 -9.14 2.46 -0.65
N VAL A 24 -8.64 1.54 -1.50
CA VAL A 24 -7.79 1.86 -2.64
C VAL A 24 -8.55 2.73 -3.65
N GLN A 25 -9.80 2.36 -3.98
CA GLN A 25 -10.64 3.12 -4.89
C GLN A 25 -10.99 4.50 -4.34
N TRP A 26 -11.32 4.57 -3.04
CA TRP A 26 -11.59 5.86 -2.39
C TRP A 26 -10.37 6.78 -2.40
N LEU A 27 -9.16 6.24 -2.29
CA LEU A 27 -7.91 6.99 -2.42
C LEU A 27 -7.63 7.47 -3.86
N GLY A 28 -8.48 7.15 -4.84
CA GLY A 28 -8.35 7.56 -6.22
C GLY A 28 -7.47 6.64 -7.08
N PHE A 29 -7.15 5.44 -6.57
CA PHE A 29 -6.40 4.44 -7.32
C PHE A 29 -7.32 3.31 -7.80
N ASP A 30 -6.94 2.68 -8.90
CA ASP A 30 -7.62 1.51 -9.45
C ASP A 30 -6.57 0.51 -9.98
N TRP A 31 -6.98 -0.73 -10.11
CA TRP A 31 -6.22 -1.83 -10.72
C TRP A 31 -6.70 -2.17 -12.12
N LYS A 32 -7.70 -1.46 -12.65
CA LYS A 32 -8.20 -1.62 -14.00
C LYS A 32 -7.53 -0.66 -14.96
N HIS A 33 -7.10 -1.19 -16.12
CA HIS A 33 -6.57 -0.39 -17.21
C HIS A 33 -7.34 -0.74 -18.50
N GLY A 34 -8.34 0.06 -18.84
CA GLY A 34 -9.27 -0.25 -19.92
C GLY A 34 -10.08 -1.52 -19.60
N GLU A 35 -9.97 -2.54 -20.45
CA GLU A 35 -10.63 -3.84 -20.25
C GLU A 35 -9.80 -4.79 -19.35
N GLU A 36 -8.52 -4.51 -19.13
CA GLU A 36 -7.66 -5.34 -18.30
C GLU A 36 -7.93 -5.15 -16.81
N ASN A 37 -8.09 -6.28 -16.12
CA ASN A 37 -8.28 -6.34 -14.68
C ASN A 37 -7.01 -6.88 -14.01
N ASN A 38 -6.21 -5.99 -13.40
CA ASN A 38 -4.96 -6.33 -12.74
C ASN A 38 -5.14 -6.56 -11.24
N LEU A 39 -6.18 -7.30 -10.87
CA LEU A 39 -6.45 -7.78 -9.52
C LEU A 39 -6.11 -9.27 -9.44
N TYR A 40 -5.20 -9.62 -8.55
CA TYR A 40 -4.63 -10.95 -8.42
C TYR A 40 -4.76 -11.47 -6.98
N PHE A 41 -4.67 -12.78 -6.85
CA PHE A 41 -4.65 -13.48 -5.57
C PHE A 41 -3.57 -14.55 -5.59
N ALA A 42 -2.80 -14.68 -4.51
CA ALA A 42 -1.80 -15.74 -4.35
C ALA A 42 -2.40 -17.14 -4.55
N SER A 43 -3.64 -17.33 -4.11
CA SER A 43 -4.38 -18.60 -4.25
C SER A 43 -4.65 -19.02 -5.70
N ASP A 44 -4.60 -18.12 -6.67
CA ASP A 44 -4.70 -18.45 -8.10
C ASP A 44 -3.46 -19.19 -8.60
N TYR A 45 -2.33 -19.04 -7.89
CA TYR A 45 -1.03 -19.60 -8.25
C TYR A 45 -0.60 -20.80 -7.40
N PHE A 46 -1.43 -21.34 -6.54
CA PHE A 46 -1.06 -22.47 -5.66
C PHE A 46 -0.54 -23.69 -6.41
N GLN A 47 -1.07 -23.98 -7.62
CA GLN A 47 -0.55 -25.06 -8.43
C GLN A 47 0.87 -24.76 -8.93
N TRP A 48 1.13 -23.54 -9.41
CA TRP A 48 2.46 -23.11 -9.85
C TRP A 48 3.48 -23.18 -8.70
N MET A 49 3.08 -22.72 -7.51
CA MET A 49 3.94 -22.78 -6.31
C MET A 49 4.24 -24.23 -5.93
N TYR A 50 3.22 -25.11 -6.00
CA TYR A 50 3.42 -26.53 -5.79
C TYR A 50 4.40 -27.15 -6.78
N ASP A 51 4.24 -26.87 -8.05
CA ASP A 51 5.09 -27.39 -9.13
C ASP A 51 6.54 -26.87 -8.99
N CYS A 52 6.73 -25.63 -8.59
CA CYS A 52 8.05 -25.07 -8.26
C CYS A 52 8.67 -25.80 -7.06
N ALA A 53 7.92 -26.02 -5.98
CA ALA A 53 8.42 -26.74 -4.82
C ALA A 53 8.73 -28.20 -5.16
N GLU A 54 7.89 -28.87 -5.95
CA GLU A 54 8.15 -30.25 -6.42
C GLU A 54 9.43 -30.31 -7.28
N HIS A 55 9.65 -29.30 -8.14
CA HIS A 55 10.88 -29.18 -8.90
C HIS A 55 12.11 -29.02 -8.00
N LEU A 56 12.04 -28.18 -6.97
CA LEU A 56 13.14 -28.02 -6.02
C LEU A 56 13.45 -29.35 -5.29
N VAL A 57 12.43 -30.11 -4.92
CA VAL A 57 12.62 -31.45 -4.31
C VAL A 57 13.26 -32.41 -5.33
N LYS A 58 12.79 -32.45 -6.58
CA LYS A 58 13.32 -33.31 -7.65
C LYS A 58 14.78 -33.00 -8.00
N THR A 59 15.18 -31.76 -7.86
CA THR A 59 16.54 -31.30 -8.17
C THR A 59 17.47 -31.25 -6.96
N GLY A 60 16.97 -31.67 -5.79
CA GLY A 60 17.76 -31.74 -4.56
C GLY A 60 17.98 -30.38 -3.87
N PHE A 61 17.26 -29.34 -4.27
CA PHE A 61 17.26 -28.01 -3.65
C PHE A 61 16.22 -27.84 -2.56
N ALA A 62 15.42 -28.85 -2.28
CA ALA A 62 14.51 -28.87 -1.13
C ALA A 62 14.39 -30.29 -0.57
N TYR A 63 14.00 -30.39 0.68
CA TYR A 63 13.78 -31.66 1.40
C TYR A 63 12.63 -31.53 2.39
N VAL A 64 12.03 -32.67 2.74
CA VAL A 64 11.01 -32.77 3.78
C VAL A 64 11.69 -32.92 5.15
N ASP A 65 11.36 -32.07 6.08
CA ASP A 65 11.90 -32.05 7.44
C ASP A 65 10.79 -32.41 8.45
N GLU A 66 11.07 -33.38 9.29
CA GLU A 66 10.17 -33.88 10.35
C GLU A 66 10.55 -33.36 11.74
N GLN A 67 11.48 -32.41 11.83
CA GLN A 67 11.80 -31.74 13.09
C GLN A 67 10.62 -30.92 13.61
N THR A 68 10.45 -30.92 14.93
CA THR A 68 9.49 -30.04 15.59
C THR A 68 9.92 -28.57 15.45
N PRO A 69 9.01 -27.59 15.63
CA PRO A 69 9.37 -26.18 15.64
C PRO A 69 10.46 -25.83 16.64
N GLU A 70 10.48 -26.49 17.81
CA GLU A 70 11.47 -26.33 18.87
C GLU A 70 12.85 -26.82 18.43
N GLU A 71 12.90 -28.01 17.81
CA GLU A 71 14.15 -28.56 17.25
C GLU A 71 14.69 -27.72 16.12
N MET A 72 13.84 -27.26 15.19
CA MET A 72 14.23 -26.34 14.11
C MET A 72 14.77 -25.02 14.67
N HIS A 73 14.14 -24.48 15.71
CA HIS A 73 14.60 -23.26 16.37
C HIS A 73 15.97 -23.45 17.02
N ALA A 74 16.15 -24.55 17.77
CA ALA A 74 17.40 -24.87 18.41
C ALA A 74 18.56 -25.14 17.42
N ASN A 75 18.24 -25.75 16.27
CA ASN A 75 19.22 -26.06 15.24
C ASN A 75 19.52 -24.90 14.28
N ARG A 76 18.70 -23.84 14.26
CA ARG A 76 18.92 -22.70 13.38
C ARG A 76 20.17 -21.88 13.74
N GLY A 77 20.62 -21.95 15.00
CA GLY A 77 21.74 -21.17 15.50
C GLY A 77 21.36 -19.71 15.77
N THR A 78 22.38 -18.86 15.96
CA THR A 78 22.21 -17.42 16.27
C THR A 78 22.86 -16.55 15.18
N LEU A 79 22.84 -15.23 15.34
CA LEU A 79 23.56 -14.33 14.42
C LEU A 79 25.10 -14.56 14.43
N THR A 80 25.62 -15.09 15.53
CA THR A 80 27.07 -15.30 15.72
C THR A 80 27.47 -16.78 15.66
N GLU A 81 26.52 -17.69 15.74
CA GLU A 81 26.75 -19.13 15.70
C GLU A 81 26.05 -19.76 14.50
N PRO A 82 26.73 -20.61 13.71
CA PRO A 82 26.12 -21.31 12.59
C PRO A 82 25.02 -22.26 13.06
N GLY A 83 24.07 -22.54 12.17
CA GLY A 83 23.06 -23.56 12.38
C GLY A 83 23.64 -24.97 12.21
N LYS A 84 22.85 -25.96 12.60
CA LYS A 84 23.14 -27.39 12.43
C LYS A 84 22.23 -27.97 11.36
N ASN A 85 22.78 -28.84 10.52
CA ASN A 85 21.98 -29.56 9.52
C ASN A 85 20.90 -30.41 10.21
N SER A 86 19.71 -30.41 9.59
CA SER A 86 18.67 -31.38 9.97
C SER A 86 19.12 -32.79 9.68
N PRO A 87 18.76 -33.79 10.52
CA PRO A 87 19.02 -35.20 10.22
C PRO A 87 18.33 -35.70 8.93
N TYR A 88 17.31 -34.96 8.46
CA TYR A 88 16.56 -35.29 7.25
C TYR A 88 17.09 -34.58 5.99
N ARG A 89 18.07 -33.69 6.13
CA ARG A 89 18.59 -32.86 5.04
C ARG A 89 19.17 -33.65 3.86
N ASP A 90 19.76 -34.78 4.14
CA ASP A 90 20.43 -35.62 3.14
C ASP A 90 19.63 -36.89 2.79
N ARG A 91 18.32 -36.90 3.08
CA ARG A 91 17.38 -37.94 2.66
C ARG A 91 17.36 -38.06 1.13
N PRO A 92 17.23 -39.31 0.59
CA PRO A 92 17.13 -39.50 -0.87
C PRO A 92 16.02 -38.66 -1.52
N ILE A 93 16.26 -38.19 -2.73
CA ILE A 93 15.31 -37.33 -3.48
C ILE A 93 13.97 -38.03 -3.66
N GLU A 94 13.98 -39.31 -4.02
CA GLU A 94 12.77 -40.12 -4.27
C GLU A 94 11.90 -40.20 -3.02
N GLU A 95 12.51 -40.30 -1.85
CA GLU A 95 11.79 -40.37 -0.56
C GLU A 95 11.21 -38.97 -0.20
N ASN A 96 11.99 -37.91 -0.36
CA ASN A 96 11.50 -36.55 -0.18
C ASN A 96 10.31 -36.23 -1.12
N LEU A 97 10.39 -36.65 -2.39
CA LEU A 97 9.34 -36.46 -3.36
C LEU A 97 8.06 -37.24 -2.98
N ARG A 98 8.22 -38.49 -2.54
CA ARG A 98 7.10 -39.29 -2.05
C ARG A 98 6.41 -38.61 -0.85
N LEU A 99 7.18 -38.19 0.16
CA LEU A 99 6.66 -37.54 1.34
C LEU A 99 5.96 -36.22 1.00
N PHE A 100 6.53 -35.39 0.13
CA PHE A 100 5.91 -34.12 -0.27
C PHE A 100 4.56 -34.35 -0.99
N ARG A 101 4.46 -35.35 -1.84
CA ARG A 101 3.19 -35.75 -2.47
C ARG A 101 2.18 -36.26 -1.45
N GLU A 102 2.63 -37.05 -0.47
CA GLU A 102 1.78 -37.53 0.62
C GLU A 102 1.29 -36.40 1.53
N MET A 103 2.12 -35.34 1.76
CA MET A 103 1.67 -34.13 2.44
C MET A 103 0.51 -33.46 1.67
N ARG A 104 0.63 -33.31 0.36
CA ARG A 104 -0.43 -32.76 -0.51
C ARG A 104 -1.69 -33.60 -0.46
N ASP A 105 -1.56 -34.93 -0.41
CA ASP A 105 -2.66 -35.87 -0.38
C ASP A 105 -3.32 -36.00 1.02
N GLY A 106 -2.87 -35.20 2.00
CA GLY A 106 -3.43 -35.17 3.34
C GLY A 106 -3.11 -36.40 4.20
N LYS A 107 -2.06 -37.17 3.90
CA LYS A 107 -1.70 -38.40 4.61
C LYS A 107 -0.92 -38.16 5.90
N HIS A 108 -0.49 -36.95 6.16
CA HIS A 108 0.31 -36.56 7.32
C HIS A 108 -0.40 -35.52 8.18
N ALA A 109 -0.23 -35.58 9.49
CA ALA A 109 -0.86 -34.66 10.43
C ALA A 109 -0.30 -33.21 10.30
N GLU A 110 -1.12 -32.24 10.64
CA GLU A 110 -0.67 -30.85 10.74
C GLU A 110 0.48 -30.71 11.73
N GLY A 111 1.52 -29.98 11.35
CA GLY A 111 2.72 -29.77 12.17
C GLY A 111 3.71 -30.93 12.21
N SER A 112 3.41 -32.08 11.57
CA SER A 112 4.31 -33.25 11.60
C SER A 112 5.54 -33.08 10.70
N MET A 113 5.44 -32.27 9.64
CA MET A 113 6.56 -32.02 8.73
C MET A 113 6.36 -30.72 7.94
N VAL A 114 7.47 -30.20 7.42
CA VAL A 114 7.53 -29.05 6.52
C VAL A 114 8.46 -29.35 5.35
N VAL A 115 8.32 -28.62 4.25
CA VAL A 115 9.35 -28.62 3.19
C VAL A 115 10.30 -27.47 3.43
N ARG A 116 11.60 -27.72 3.41
CA ARG A 116 12.65 -26.72 3.57
C ARG A 116 13.49 -26.59 2.30
N ALA A 117 13.84 -25.36 1.98
CA ALA A 117 14.87 -25.10 0.96
C ALA A 117 16.24 -25.63 1.48
N LYS A 118 17.02 -26.26 0.60
CA LYS A 118 18.36 -26.76 0.92
C LYS A 118 19.40 -25.77 0.45
N ILE A 119 19.84 -24.88 1.34
CA ILE A 119 20.76 -23.79 1.01
C ILE A 119 22.07 -23.93 1.82
N ASP A 120 22.16 -23.26 2.98
CA ASP A 120 23.36 -23.28 3.81
C ASP A 120 23.03 -22.98 5.27
N MET A 121 23.13 -23.99 6.14
CA MET A 121 22.90 -23.84 7.58
C MET A 121 23.99 -23.02 8.28
N ALA A 122 25.13 -22.77 7.65
CA ALA A 122 26.20 -21.92 8.17
C ALA A 122 26.13 -20.47 7.69
N SER A 123 25.16 -20.13 6.83
CA SER A 123 25.01 -18.77 6.28
C SER A 123 24.97 -17.71 7.39
N PRO A 124 25.68 -16.58 7.25
CA PRO A 124 25.52 -15.44 8.15
C PRO A 124 24.12 -14.84 8.09
N ASN A 125 23.43 -14.94 6.96
CA ASN A 125 22.02 -14.59 6.82
C ASN A 125 21.13 -15.75 7.28
N ILE A 126 20.43 -15.56 8.41
CA ILE A 126 19.55 -16.58 9.00
C ILE A 126 18.43 -17.00 8.03
N ASN A 127 17.99 -16.12 7.15
CA ASN A 127 16.93 -16.42 6.17
C ASN A 127 17.40 -17.39 5.07
N LEU A 128 18.69 -17.65 4.94
CA LEU A 128 19.27 -18.66 4.06
C LEU A 128 19.61 -19.99 4.77
N ARG A 129 19.33 -20.11 6.07
CA ARG A 129 19.56 -21.33 6.83
C ARG A 129 18.40 -22.31 6.66
N ASP A 130 18.31 -22.90 5.50
CA ASP A 130 17.28 -23.85 5.09
C ASP A 130 15.87 -23.43 5.53
N PRO A 131 15.32 -22.31 5.02
CA PRO A 131 14.01 -21.81 5.41
C PRO A 131 12.89 -22.77 4.99
N ALA A 132 11.81 -22.83 5.78
CA ALA A 132 10.60 -23.55 5.40
C ALA A 132 9.92 -22.85 4.21
N ILE A 133 9.50 -23.64 3.21
CA ILE A 133 8.81 -23.16 2.00
C ILE A 133 7.38 -23.66 1.89
N TYR A 134 7.05 -24.83 2.51
CA TYR A 134 5.70 -25.40 2.58
C TYR A 134 5.41 -25.98 3.95
N ARG A 135 4.14 -25.91 4.35
CA ARG A 135 3.62 -26.49 5.60
C ARG A 135 2.28 -27.19 5.38
N ILE A 136 1.97 -28.16 6.25
CA ILE A 136 0.65 -28.78 6.33
C ILE A 136 -0.27 -27.89 7.15
N ARG A 137 -1.48 -27.59 6.62
CA ARG A 137 -2.51 -26.85 7.31
C ARG A 137 -3.89 -27.35 6.89
N PHE A 138 -4.64 -27.95 7.80
CA PHE A 138 -6.02 -28.36 7.56
C PHE A 138 -6.96 -27.23 7.95
N ALA A 139 -7.28 -26.38 6.98
CA ALA A 139 -8.23 -25.29 7.13
C ALA A 139 -8.87 -24.99 5.78
N GLU A 140 -10.13 -24.61 5.82
CA GLU A 140 -10.84 -24.13 4.62
C GLU A 140 -10.29 -22.76 4.21
N HIS A 141 -9.95 -22.64 2.94
CA HIS A 141 -9.48 -21.38 2.35
C HIS A 141 -10.64 -20.64 1.71
N HIS A 142 -10.79 -19.34 1.96
CA HIS A 142 -11.92 -18.52 1.51
C HIS A 142 -12.19 -18.56 0.00
N ARG A 143 -11.15 -18.81 -0.85
CA ARG A 143 -11.31 -18.92 -2.30
C ARG A 143 -11.18 -20.34 -2.85
N THR A 144 -10.29 -21.15 -2.31
CA THR A 144 -10.04 -22.50 -2.83
C THR A 144 -10.72 -23.61 -2.05
N GLY A 145 -11.43 -23.26 -0.96
CA GLY A 145 -12.11 -24.24 -0.09
C GLY A 145 -11.15 -25.27 0.49
N ASN A 146 -11.49 -26.53 0.40
CA ASN A 146 -10.71 -27.66 0.91
C ASN A 146 -9.84 -28.33 -0.16
N LYS A 147 -9.53 -27.65 -1.28
CA LYS A 147 -8.72 -28.22 -2.36
C LYS A 147 -7.28 -28.49 -1.92
N TRP A 148 -6.75 -27.69 -1.00
CA TRP A 148 -5.40 -27.77 -0.51
C TRP A 148 -5.37 -28.06 0.99
N CYS A 149 -4.39 -28.84 1.42
CA CYS A 149 -4.08 -29.07 2.84
C CYS A 149 -2.60 -28.79 3.15
N ILE A 150 -1.86 -28.34 2.14
CA ILE A 150 -0.51 -27.77 2.26
C ILE A 150 -0.50 -26.39 1.66
N TYR A 151 0.23 -25.48 2.27
CA TYR A 151 0.29 -24.08 1.84
C TYR A 151 1.73 -23.57 1.79
N PRO A 152 2.07 -22.76 0.78
CA PRO A 152 3.38 -22.14 0.70
C PRO A 152 3.59 -21.16 1.85
N MET A 153 4.85 -20.99 2.22
CA MET A 153 5.23 -19.86 3.09
C MET A 153 5.31 -18.59 2.25
N TYR A 154 4.91 -17.46 2.82
CA TYR A 154 4.90 -16.17 2.15
C TYR A 154 6.21 -15.86 1.40
N THR A 155 7.35 -16.09 2.04
CA THR A 155 8.67 -15.82 1.47
C THR A 155 8.97 -16.63 0.21
N PHE A 156 8.33 -17.79 0.03
CA PHE A 156 8.45 -18.62 -1.18
C PHE A 156 7.39 -18.28 -2.23
N ALA A 157 6.18 -17.93 -1.80
CA ALA A 157 5.08 -17.54 -2.69
C ALA A 157 5.39 -16.23 -3.44
N HIS A 158 5.79 -15.22 -2.71
CA HIS A 158 6.00 -13.85 -3.20
C HIS A 158 6.87 -13.74 -4.46
N PRO A 159 8.09 -14.32 -4.55
CA PRO A 159 8.88 -14.27 -5.78
C PRO A 159 8.20 -14.95 -6.98
N ILE A 160 7.45 -16.02 -6.75
CA ILE A 160 6.76 -16.77 -7.82
C ILE A 160 5.59 -15.93 -8.37
N GLU A 161 4.80 -15.34 -7.49
CA GLU A 161 3.70 -14.44 -7.83
C GLU A 161 4.20 -13.26 -8.65
N ASP A 162 5.24 -12.58 -8.18
CA ASP A 162 5.84 -11.44 -8.85
C ASP A 162 6.27 -11.80 -10.28
N THR A 163 6.83 -13.00 -10.47
CA THR A 163 7.26 -13.47 -11.79
C THR A 163 6.09 -13.78 -12.71
N LEU A 164 5.03 -14.42 -12.19
CA LEU A 164 3.83 -14.75 -12.98
C LEU A 164 3.04 -13.52 -13.37
N GLU A 165 3.07 -12.48 -12.53
CA GLU A 165 2.40 -11.20 -12.76
C GLU A 165 3.28 -10.18 -13.50
N ASN A 166 4.50 -10.56 -13.91
CA ASN A 166 5.47 -9.70 -14.58
C ASN A 166 5.81 -8.41 -13.80
N ILE A 167 5.90 -8.50 -12.46
CA ILE A 167 6.33 -7.42 -11.61
C ILE A 167 7.81 -7.12 -11.87
N THR A 168 8.13 -5.89 -12.19
CA THR A 168 9.52 -5.44 -12.41
C THR A 168 10.15 -4.91 -11.14
N HIS A 169 9.37 -4.18 -10.31
CA HIS A 169 9.79 -3.58 -9.06
C HIS A 169 8.89 -4.11 -7.94
N SER A 170 9.39 -5.08 -7.19
CA SER A 170 8.75 -5.63 -6.02
C SER A 170 9.05 -4.72 -4.82
N ILE A 171 8.06 -3.95 -4.37
CA ILE A 171 8.25 -2.93 -3.34
C ILE A 171 7.78 -3.47 -1.99
N CYS A 172 8.67 -3.48 -0.99
CA CYS A 172 8.37 -3.94 0.36
C CYS A 172 9.01 -3.05 1.43
N THR A 173 8.73 -3.33 2.70
CA THR A 173 9.35 -2.60 3.82
C THR A 173 10.72 -3.16 4.17
N LEU A 174 11.59 -2.35 4.80
CA LEU A 174 12.96 -2.71 5.20
C LEU A 174 13.06 -3.96 6.06
N GLU A 175 12.00 -4.38 6.71
CA GLU A 175 11.96 -5.63 7.47
C GLU A 175 12.16 -6.89 6.60
N PHE A 176 12.01 -6.78 5.29
CA PHE A 176 12.23 -7.84 4.31
C PHE A 176 13.61 -7.77 3.61
N GLU A 177 14.44 -6.79 3.93
CA GLU A 177 15.76 -6.63 3.29
C GLU A 177 16.63 -7.88 3.40
N ASP A 178 16.69 -8.49 4.57
CA ASP A 178 17.47 -9.70 4.81
C ASP A 178 16.90 -10.94 4.08
N GLN A 179 15.64 -10.89 3.66
CA GLN A 179 14.99 -11.98 2.92
C GLN A 179 15.23 -11.92 1.42
N ARG A 180 15.75 -10.80 0.89
CA ARG A 180 16.01 -10.61 -0.52
C ARG A 180 16.89 -11.70 -1.14
N ALA A 181 17.92 -12.12 -0.41
CA ALA A 181 18.79 -13.20 -0.88
C ALA A 181 18.04 -14.53 -1.07
N PHE A 182 17.02 -14.79 -0.26
CA PHE A 182 16.16 -15.95 -0.44
C PHE A 182 15.16 -15.74 -1.60
N TYR A 183 14.65 -14.54 -1.77
CA TYR A 183 13.81 -14.17 -2.91
C TYR A 183 14.53 -14.46 -4.25
N ASP A 184 15.74 -13.96 -4.41
CA ASP A 184 16.56 -14.18 -5.60
C ASP A 184 16.86 -15.67 -5.79
N TRP A 185 17.23 -16.40 -4.71
CA TRP A 185 17.50 -17.83 -4.73
C TRP A 185 16.28 -18.65 -5.19
N ALA A 186 15.09 -18.32 -4.70
CA ALA A 186 13.85 -19.02 -5.04
C ALA A 186 13.49 -18.81 -6.52
N LEU A 187 13.64 -17.57 -7.02
CA LEU A 187 13.40 -17.26 -8.43
C LEU A 187 14.32 -18.03 -9.36
N GLU A 188 15.64 -17.93 -9.18
CA GLU A 188 16.62 -18.58 -10.03
C GLU A 188 16.34 -20.08 -10.21
N ARG A 189 15.88 -20.73 -9.15
CA ARG A 189 15.63 -22.18 -9.15
C ARG A 189 14.23 -22.58 -9.60
N SER A 190 13.29 -21.66 -9.62
CA SER A 190 11.93 -21.88 -10.11
C SER A 190 11.76 -21.58 -11.60
N ILE A 191 12.73 -20.94 -12.23
CA ILE A 191 12.70 -20.56 -13.66
C ILE A 191 12.32 -21.72 -14.59
N PRO A 192 12.88 -22.94 -14.44
CA PRO A 192 12.54 -24.04 -15.35
C PRO A 192 11.06 -24.42 -15.36
N VAL A 193 10.38 -24.22 -14.22
CA VAL A 193 8.93 -24.44 -14.09
C VAL A 193 8.15 -23.26 -14.66
N LEU A 194 8.56 -22.02 -14.30
CA LEU A 194 7.83 -20.80 -14.63
C LEU A 194 7.91 -20.40 -16.09
N ARG A 195 9.02 -20.72 -16.78
CA ARG A 195 9.30 -20.34 -18.17
C ARG A 195 9.37 -21.51 -19.14
N GLY A 196 9.34 -22.74 -18.65
CA GLY A 196 9.42 -23.95 -19.46
C GLY A 196 10.82 -24.34 -19.94
N PRO A 197 10.98 -25.52 -20.54
CA PRO A 197 12.28 -26.07 -20.93
C PRO A 197 13.00 -25.27 -22.05
N GLN A 198 12.27 -24.55 -22.90
CA GLN A 198 12.83 -23.70 -23.97
C GLN A 198 13.70 -22.56 -23.40
N PHE A 199 13.49 -22.19 -22.15
CA PHE A 199 14.27 -21.15 -21.45
C PHE A 199 15.76 -21.53 -21.37
N GLU A 200 16.07 -22.74 -20.93
CA GLU A 200 17.48 -23.19 -20.79
C GLU A 200 18.17 -23.30 -22.17
N GLU A 201 17.44 -23.70 -23.20
CA GLU A 201 17.97 -23.72 -24.60
C GLU A 201 18.26 -22.30 -25.07
N ALA A 202 17.34 -21.34 -24.88
CA ALA A 202 17.55 -19.96 -25.24
C ALA A 202 18.70 -19.31 -24.43
N LYS A 203 18.83 -19.63 -23.14
CA LYS A 203 19.95 -19.18 -22.28
C LYS A 203 21.30 -19.73 -22.79
N ALA A 204 21.36 -20.98 -23.16
CA ALA A 204 22.56 -21.58 -23.72
C ALA A 204 22.97 -20.90 -25.04
N ILE A 205 22.01 -20.64 -25.93
CA ILE A 205 22.21 -19.91 -27.18
C ILE A 205 22.73 -18.49 -26.88
N LEU A 206 22.12 -17.75 -25.98
CA LEU A 206 22.51 -16.38 -25.62
C LEU A 206 23.88 -16.30 -24.91
N LEU A 207 24.21 -17.31 -24.09
CA LEU A 207 25.55 -17.43 -23.50
C LEU A 207 26.63 -17.68 -24.56
N GLN A 208 26.34 -18.49 -25.62
CA GLN A 208 27.23 -18.64 -26.75
C GLN A 208 27.34 -17.34 -27.56
N MET A 209 26.24 -16.59 -27.70
CA MET A 209 26.21 -15.28 -28.36
C MET A 209 27.11 -14.27 -27.69
N SER A 210 27.06 -14.19 -26.35
CA SER A 210 27.91 -13.27 -25.60
C SER A 210 29.41 -13.52 -25.79
N LYS A 211 29.76 -14.72 -26.24
CA LYS A 211 31.14 -15.10 -26.58
C LYS A 211 31.53 -14.84 -28.03
N GLY A 212 30.58 -14.38 -28.86
CA GLY A 212 30.84 -14.04 -30.25
C GLY A 212 30.99 -15.26 -31.18
N GLU A 213 30.62 -16.46 -30.75
CA GLU A 213 31.00 -17.72 -31.42
C GLU A 213 29.89 -18.37 -32.28
N ASP A 214 28.61 -17.97 -32.17
CA ASP A 214 27.53 -18.58 -32.96
C ASP A 214 26.88 -17.61 -33.97
N PRO A 215 27.08 -17.86 -35.30
CA PRO A 215 26.49 -17.02 -36.35
C PRO A 215 24.95 -17.01 -36.36
N ARG A 216 24.29 -18.08 -35.88
CA ARG A 216 22.83 -18.20 -35.87
C ARG A 216 22.23 -17.26 -34.82
N ALA A 217 22.96 -17.10 -33.79
CA ALA A 217 22.62 -16.24 -32.68
C ALA A 217 22.68 -14.74 -33.06
N LEU A 218 23.68 -14.33 -33.81
CA LEU A 218 23.77 -13.00 -34.40
C LEU A 218 22.63 -12.74 -35.43
N ALA A 219 22.22 -13.74 -36.20
CA ALA A 219 21.07 -13.64 -37.12
C ALA A 219 19.75 -13.39 -36.37
N PHE A 220 19.54 -14.12 -35.27
CA PHE A 220 18.38 -13.98 -34.39
C PHE A 220 18.29 -12.58 -33.80
N MET A 221 19.38 -12.07 -33.24
CA MET A 221 19.45 -10.73 -32.66
C MET A 221 19.17 -9.61 -33.65
N ARG A 222 19.71 -9.73 -34.85
CA ARG A 222 19.46 -8.78 -35.95
C ARG A 222 18.02 -8.77 -36.39
N ALA A 223 17.39 -9.94 -36.48
CA ALA A 223 15.99 -10.04 -36.84
C ALA A 223 15.12 -9.35 -35.79
N CYS A 224 15.39 -9.56 -34.51
CA CYS A 224 14.71 -8.87 -33.42
C CYS A 224 14.89 -7.34 -33.48
N TYR A 225 16.11 -6.88 -33.77
CA TYR A 225 16.43 -5.45 -33.90
C TYR A 225 15.75 -4.79 -35.10
N HIS A 226 15.85 -5.37 -36.27
CA HIS A 226 15.28 -4.79 -37.49
C HIS A 226 13.75 -4.76 -37.51
N HIS A 227 13.10 -5.60 -36.74
CA HIS A 227 11.64 -5.71 -36.76
C HIS A 227 10.97 -5.29 -35.47
N ARG A 228 11.72 -4.67 -34.52
CA ARG A 228 11.23 -4.16 -33.23
C ARG A 228 9.97 -3.30 -33.34
N ASN A 229 9.80 -2.56 -34.43
CA ASN A 229 8.64 -1.69 -34.67
C ASN A 229 7.42 -2.42 -35.28
N LYS A 230 7.59 -3.64 -35.80
CA LYS A 230 6.52 -4.42 -36.45
C LYS A 230 5.92 -5.48 -35.52
N LEU A 231 6.60 -5.80 -34.44
CA LEU A 231 6.20 -6.86 -33.50
C LEU A 231 5.11 -6.41 -32.50
N GLY A 232 4.64 -5.16 -32.55
CA GLY A 232 3.62 -4.65 -31.65
C GLY A 232 4.04 -4.70 -30.17
N LEU A 233 5.30 -4.45 -29.91
CA LEU A 233 6.00 -4.70 -28.69
C LEU A 233 5.67 -3.62 -27.62
N SER A 234 5.33 -4.05 -26.41
CA SER A 234 5.00 -3.21 -25.24
C SER A 234 6.20 -2.40 -24.68
N ALA A 235 6.00 -1.52 -23.70
CA ALA A 235 7.04 -0.66 -23.13
C ALA A 235 8.35 -1.39 -22.68
N PRO A 236 8.31 -2.62 -22.16
CA PRO A 236 9.51 -3.41 -21.87
C PRO A 236 10.39 -3.70 -23.08
N GLU A 237 9.81 -3.75 -24.25
CA GLU A 237 10.48 -4.07 -25.50
C GLU A 237 11.25 -2.89 -26.09
N LYS A 238 10.92 -1.65 -25.69
CA LYS A 238 11.74 -0.46 -26.00
C LYS A 238 13.12 -0.55 -25.35
N ALA A 239 13.19 -1.07 -24.12
CA ALA A 239 14.47 -1.24 -23.44
C ALA A 239 15.30 -2.41 -24.03
N LEU A 240 14.65 -3.42 -24.69
CA LEU A 240 15.37 -4.38 -25.52
C LEU A 240 16.00 -3.70 -26.74
N ALA A 241 15.28 -2.78 -27.38
CA ALA A 241 15.83 -1.99 -28.47
C ALA A 241 17.09 -1.22 -28.03
N GLU A 242 17.09 -0.64 -26.83
CA GLU A 242 18.24 0.06 -26.26
C GLU A 242 19.43 -0.87 -25.96
N ILE A 243 19.17 -2.10 -25.45
CA ILE A 243 20.22 -3.10 -25.23
C ILE A 243 20.79 -3.61 -26.57
N LEU A 244 19.95 -3.82 -27.58
CA LEU A 244 20.38 -4.22 -28.90
C LEU A 244 21.13 -3.10 -29.63
N ASP A 245 20.76 -1.83 -29.41
CA ASP A 245 21.49 -0.65 -29.89
C ASP A 245 22.88 -0.59 -29.23
N ALA A 246 22.97 -0.72 -27.91
CA ALA A 246 24.22 -0.73 -27.17
C ALA A 246 25.15 -1.90 -27.58
N TRP A 247 24.58 -3.04 -27.95
CA TRP A 247 25.34 -4.19 -28.47
C TRP A 247 25.77 -4.01 -29.93
N SER A 248 24.97 -3.35 -30.74
CA SER A 248 25.34 -3.03 -32.12
C SER A 248 26.53 -2.08 -32.17
N ASP A 249 26.59 -1.12 -31.25
CA ASP A 249 27.71 -0.18 -31.12
C ASP A 249 29.01 -0.87 -30.69
N ASN A 250 28.93 -1.95 -29.91
CA ASN A 250 30.09 -2.72 -29.47
C ASN A 250 30.58 -3.77 -30.47
N LEU A 251 29.73 -4.24 -31.38
CA LEU A 251 30.06 -5.31 -32.35
C LEU A 251 30.56 -4.81 -33.70
N GLY A 252 30.41 -3.52 -34.00
CA GLY A 252 30.80 -2.88 -35.25
C GLY A 252 29.94 -3.26 -36.46
N PRO A 253 29.73 -2.34 -37.42
CA PRO A 253 28.82 -2.53 -38.53
C PRO A 253 29.23 -3.66 -39.51
N GLU A 254 30.50 -4.02 -39.58
CA GLU A 254 30.98 -5.04 -40.54
C GLU A 254 30.61 -6.47 -40.14
N LYS A 255 30.52 -6.78 -38.85
CA LYS A 255 30.06 -8.09 -38.37
C LYS A 255 28.55 -8.26 -38.51
N LEU A 256 27.84 -7.16 -38.61
CA LEU A 256 26.39 -7.13 -38.71
C LEU A 256 25.85 -7.42 -40.16
N MET A 257 26.63 -7.28 -41.23
CA MET A 257 26.14 -7.31 -42.60
C MET A 257 26.08 -8.70 -43.31
N GLY A 258 26.47 -9.77 -42.62
CA GLY A 258 26.65 -11.07 -43.27
C GLY A 258 25.47 -12.07 -43.23
N ILE A 259 24.33 -11.77 -42.61
CA ILE A 259 23.28 -12.78 -42.36
C ILE A 259 21.89 -12.29 -42.80
N ARG A 260 21.19 -13.15 -43.60
CA ARG A 260 19.86 -12.82 -44.13
C ARG A 260 18.77 -12.88 -43.06
N ALA A 261 18.30 -11.72 -42.63
CA ALA A 261 17.15 -11.57 -41.71
C ALA A 261 15.86 -12.25 -42.22
N GLU A 262 15.75 -12.41 -43.55
CA GLU A 262 14.60 -13.02 -44.22
C GLU A 262 14.34 -14.47 -43.83
N SER A 263 15.39 -15.26 -43.60
CA SER A 263 15.26 -16.67 -43.24
C SER A 263 14.70 -16.91 -41.84
N PHE A 264 15.02 -16.05 -40.92
CA PHE A 264 14.48 -16.14 -39.55
C PHE A 264 13.00 -15.74 -39.48
N TRP A 265 12.62 -14.68 -40.23
CA TRP A 265 11.23 -14.27 -40.35
C TRP A 265 10.36 -15.31 -41.04
N ALA A 266 10.87 -15.94 -42.05
CA ALA A 266 10.18 -17.06 -42.71
C ALA A 266 9.92 -18.22 -41.73
N LEU A 267 10.88 -18.53 -40.84
CA LEU A 267 10.72 -19.53 -39.78
C LEU A 267 9.72 -19.09 -38.71
N LEU A 268 9.78 -17.85 -38.25
CA LEU A 268 8.86 -17.34 -37.25
C LEU A 268 7.40 -17.29 -37.76
N LEU A 269 7.21 -16.93 -39.03
CA LEU A 269 5.91 -16.89 -39.68
C LEU A 269 5.36 -18.28 -40.03
N THR A 270 6.23 -19.25 -40.28
CA THR A 270 5.81 -20.61 -40.60
C THR A 270 5.65 -21.53 -39.40
N GLN A 271 6.33 -21.23 -38.29
CA GLN A 271 6.27 -22.00 -37.04
C GLN A 271 6.19 -21.10 -35.81
N PRO A 272 5.16 -20.24 -35.69
CA PRO A 272 5.07 -19.26 -34.60
C PRO A 272 5.01 -19.92 -33.22
N GLU A 273 4.35 -21.07 -33.12
CA GLU A 273 4.20 -21.81 -31.85
C GLU A 273 5.54 -22.28 -31.28
N HIS A 274 6.51 -22.58 -32.15
CA HIS A 274 7.84 -23.02 -31.72
C HIS A 274 8.78 -21.84 -31.41
N TYR A 275 8.79 -20.82 -32.27
CA TYR A 275 9.77 -19.73 -32.19
C TYR A 275 9.35 -18.58 -31.28
N THR A 276 8.04 -18.34 -31.05
CA THR A 276 7.57 -17.32 -30.13
C THR A 276 8.00 -17.60 -28.70
N PRO A 277 7.87 -18.82 -28.13
CA PRO A 277 8.42 -19.15 -26.83
C PRO A 277 9.93 -19.02 -26.72
N LEU A 278 10.67 -19.41 -27.75
CA LEU A 278 12.13 -19.27 -27.84
C LEU A 278 12.54 -17.78 -27.83
N LEU A 279 11.84 -16.97 -28.62
CA LEU A 279 12.05 -15.52 -28.64
C LEU A 279 11.78 -14.91 -27.27
N GLN A 280 10.67 -15.26 -26.64
CA GLN A 280 10.34 -14.77 -25.31
C GLN A 280 11.39 -15.18 -24.27
N ALA A 281 11.79 -16.46 -24.29
CA ALA A 281 12.83 -16.96 -23.40
C ALA A 281 14.20 -16.30 -23.66
N ALA A 282 14.53 -15.96 -24.88
CA ALA A 282 15.72 -15.22 -25.22
C ALA A 282 15.66 -13.78 -24.73
N LEU A 283 14.51 -13.12 -24.87
CA LEU A 283 14.26 -11.79 -24.31
C LEU A 283 14.39 -11.79 -22.79
N ASP A 284 13.84 -12.80 -22.15
CA ASP A 284 13.89 -13.00 -20.71
C ASP A 284 15.34 -13.17 -20.19
N VAL A 285 16.23 -13.79 -20.96
CA VAL A 285 17.65 -13.95 -20.59
C VAL A 285 18.48 -12.68 -20.80
N VAL A 286 18.22 -11.95 -21.88
CA VAL A 286 18.93 -10.68 -22.17
C VAL A 286 18.63 -9.62 -21.11
N ARG A 287 17.52 -9.77 -20.38
CA ARG A 287 17.14 -8.86 -19.29
C ARG A 287 16.95 -9.59 -17.96
N PRO A 288 18.00 -10.24 -17.41
CA PRO A 288 17.85 -11.02 -16.19
C PRO A 288 17.27 -10.20 -15.02
N ASN A 289 17.56 -8.90 -14.95
CA ASN A 289 17.08 -8.02 -13.88
C ASN A 289 15.73 -7.36 -14.19
N PHE A 290 15.17 -7.56 -15.39
CA PHE A 290 13.96 -6.87 -15.81
C PHE A 290 12.76 -7.79 -16.05
N PHE A 291 12.98 -9.01 -16.54
CA PHE A 291 11.90 -9.94 -16.89
C PHE A 291 11.91 -11.25 -16.13
N LEU A 292 13.08 -11.72 -15.76
CA LEU A 292 13.22 -13.00 -15.11
C LEU A 292 13.14 -12.90 -13.61
N LEU A 293 13.71 -11.85 -13.08
CA LEU A 293 13.85 -11.63 -11.67
C LEU A 293 13.24 -10.27 -11.37
N SER A 294 12.01 -10.27 -10.90
CA SER A 294 11.48 -9.12 -10.19
C SER A 294 12.53 -8.67 -9.19
N HIS A 295 12.84 -7.40 -9.18
CA HIS A 295 13.83 -6.88 -8.25
C HIS A 295 13.13 -6.32 -7.03
N GLN A 296 13.53 -6.80 -5.84
CA GLN A 296 12.96 -6.34 -4.58
C GLN A 296 13.61 -5.01 -4.16
N TYR A 297 12.78 -4.00 -3.90
CA TYR A 297 13.16 -2.68 -3.42
C TYR A 297 12.52 -2.42 -2.07
N GLU A 298 13.33 -2.10 -1.09
CA GLU A 298 12.84 -1.87 0.27
C GLU A 298 12.79 -0.37 0.58
N PHE A 299 11.78 0.01 1.35
CA PHE A 299 11.61 1.35 1.89
C PHE A 299 11.27 1.32 3.37
N ASN A 300 11.53 2.42 4.06
CA ASN A 300 11.24 2.53 5.48
C ASN A 300 9.73 2.62 5.72
N ARG A 301 9.27 1.91 6.75
CA ARG A 301 7.89 2.01 7.19
C ARG A 301 7.60 3.40 7.75
N LEU A 302 6.47 3.98 7.37
CA LEU A 302 5.96 5.22 7.92
C LEU A 302 5.62 5.05 9.41
N ASN A 303 6.27 5.84 10.27
CA ASN A 303 5.98 5.90 11.69
C ASN A 303 5.39 7.27 12.03
N LEU A 304 4.23 7.27 12.68
CA LEU A 304 3.54 8.48 13.12
C LEU A 304 3.61 8.62 14.63
N SER A 305 3.85 9.85 15.12
CA SER A 305 3.71 10.18 16.53
C SER A 305 2.23 10.22 16.95
N HIS A 306 1.99 10.06 18.23
CA HIS A 306 0.66 10.23 18.86
C HIS A 306 -0.46 9.31 18.31
N VAL A 307 -0.11 8.24 17.60
CA VAL A 307 -1.07 7.30 17.04
C VAL A 307 -0.58 5.86 17.13
N VAL A 308 -1.50 4.93 17.37
CA VAL A 308 -1.22 3.49 17.40
C VAL A 308 -1.57 2.90 16.06
N VAL A 309 -0.57 2.46 15.28
CA VAL A 309 -0.75 1.82 13.96
C VAL A 309 -0.59 0.29 14.00
N SER A 310 -0.40 -0.28 15.18
CA SER A 310 -0.28 -1.75 15.35
C SER A 310 -1.62 -2.45 15.18
N LYS A 311 -1.79 -3.27 14.13
CA LYS A 311 -3.01 -4.06 13.87
C LYS A 311 -3.44 -4.85 15.12
N ARG A 312 -2.50 -5.48 15.84
CA ARG A 312 -2.79 -6.27 17.06
C ARG A 312 -3.45 -5.43 18.15
N LYS A 313 -2.96 -4.21 18.38
CA LYS A 313 -3.54 -3.29 19.38
C LYS A 313 -4.88 -2.74 18.91
N LEU A 314 -5.04 -2.44 17.63
CA LEU A 314 -6.32 -1.97 17.06
C LEU A 314 -7.40 -3.06 17.13
N ILE A 315 -7.07 -4.32 16.85
CA ILE A 315 -7.98 -5.47 17.03
C ILE A 315 -8.49 -5.54 18.47
N GLN A 316 -7.61 -5.30 19.45
CA GLN A 316 -7.98 -5.32 20.86
C GLN A 316 -9.04 -4.25 21.17
N LEU A 317 -8.87 -3.02 20.67
CA LEU A 317 -9.85 -1.94 20.86
C LEU A 317 -11.24 -2.33 20.32
N VAL A 318 -11.29 -2.97 19.14
CA VAL A 318 -12.55 -3.44 18.54
C VAL A 318 -13.16 -4.58 19.36
N LYS A 319 -12.35 -5.60 19.73
CA LYS A 319 -12.84 -6.77 20.48
C LYS A 319 -13.34 -6.44 21.89
N GLU A 320 -12.72 -5.47 22.53
CA GLU A 320 -13.12 -4.98 23.86
C GLU A 320 -14.22 -3.92 23.82
N ASN A 321 -14.78 -3.63 22.62
CA ASN A 321 -15.82 -2.63 22.39
C ASN A 321 -15.45 -1.21 22.91
N LEU A 322 -14.17 -0.86 22.93
CA LEU A 322 -13.69 0.47 23.28
C LEU A 322 -13.90 1.48 22.14
N VAL A 323 -14.09 0.99 20.95
CA VAL A 323 -14.45 1.73 19.73
C VAL A 323 -15.64 1.06 19.05
N SER A 324 -16.40 1.79 18.23
CA SER A 324 -17.61 1.29 17.56
C SER A 324 -17.31 0.29 16.42
N GLY A 325 -16.08 0.22 15.94
CA GLY A 325 -15.65 -0.64 14.87
C GLY A 325 -14.37 -0.13 14.20
N TRP A 326 -13.99 -0.74 13.08
CA TRP A 326 -12.82 -0.35 12.31
C TRP A 326 -12.96 1.04 11.64
N ASP A 327 -14.17 1.52 11.48
CA ASP A 327 -14.52 2.82 10.92
C ASP A 327 -14.73 3.92 11.99
N ASP A 328 -14.51 3.62 13.26
CA ASP A 328 -14.59 4.61 14.32
C ASP A 328 -13.66 5.80 14.01
N PRO A 329 -14.13 7.07 14.08
CA PRO A 329 -13.31 8.25 13.79
C PRO A 329 -12.04 8.38 14.64
N ARG A 330 -11.95 7.67 15.75
CA ARG A 330 -10.75 7.60 16.60
C ARG A 330 -9.70 6.62 16.09
N MET A 331 -10.09 5.73 15.18
CA MET A 331 -9.21 4.72 14.60
C MET A 331 -8.38 5.30 13.44
N PRO A 332 -7.05 5.00 13.38
CA PRO A 332 -6.17 5.46 12.30
C PRO A 332 -6.27 4.55 11.05
N THR A 333 -7.44 4.06 10.75
CA THR A 333 -7.74 3.32 9.52
C THR A 333 -8.18 4.28 8.43
N ILE A 334 -8.11 3.89 7.18
CA ILE A 334 -8.62 4.70 6.06
C ILE A 334 -10.10 5.01 6.26
N PHE A 335 -10.91 4.02 6.69
CA PHE A 335 -12.32 4.22 7.00
C PHE A 335 -12.55 5.19 8.17
N GLY A 336 -11.77 5.07 9.25
CA GLY A 336 -11.84 5.98 10.39
C GLY A 336 -11.46 7.41 10.01
N LEU A 337 -10.38 7.59 9.24
CA LEU A 337 -9.97 8.88 8.73
C LEU A 337 -11.03 9.49 7.80
N ARG A 338 -11.57 8.71 6.85
CA ARG A 338 -12.64 9.13 5.95
C ARG A 338 -13.88 9.58 6.74
N ARG A 339 -14.32 8.81 7.73
CA ARG A 339 -15.45 9.16 8.59
C ARG A 339 -15.18 10.39 9.46
N ARG A 340 -13.93 10.61 9.85
CA ARG A 340 -13.48 11.83 10.55
C ARG A 340 -13.45 13.07 9.64
N GLY A 341 -13.51 12.91 8.31
CA GLY A 341 -13.56 13.99 7.34
C GLY A 341 -12.26 14.21 6.57
N TYR A 342 -11.31 13.29 6.63
CA TYR A 342 -10.13 13.31 5.76
C TYR A 342 -10.53 13.04 4.32
N THR A 343 -9.79 13.63 3.41
CA THR A 343 -10.01 13.53 1.97
C THR A 343 -8.92 12.66 1.33
N PRO A 344 -9.22 11.99 0.21
CA PRO A 344 -8.20 11.26 -0.54
C PRO A 344 -6.99 12.11 -0.89
N GLU A 345 -7.24 13.33 -1.34
CA GLU A 345 -6.20 14.27 -1.78
C GLU A 345 -5.29 14.69 -0.62
N ALA A 346 -5.85 14.88 0.58
CA ALA A 346 -5.04 15.19 1.77
C ALA A 346 -4.12 14.02 2.16
N ILE A 347 -4.58 12.77 2.01
CA ILE A 347 -3.78 11.58 2.30
C ILE A 347 -2.71 11.38 1.23
N GLN A 348 -3.03 11.59 -0.05
CA GLN A 348 -2.06 11.57 -1.13
C GLN A 348 -0.97 12.63 -0.94
N LEU A 349 -1.36 13.88 -0.65
CA LEU A 349 -0.44 14.98 -0.35
C LEU A 349 0.47 14.66 0.85
N PHE A 350 -0.09 14.01 1.87
CA PHE A 350 0.69 13.55 3.02
C PHE A 350 1.72 12.50 2.61
N ALA A 351 1.34 11.51 1.79
CA ALA A 351 2.26 10.48 1.30
C ALA A 351 3.38 11.09 0.45
N GLU A 352 3.08 12.05 -0.42
CA GLU A 352 4.08 12.80 -1.21
C GLU A 352 5.07 13.54 -0.31
N ARG A 353 4.58 14.23 0.72
CA ARG A 353 5.44 14.99 1.66
C ARG A 353 6.35 14.09 2.50
N CYS A 354 5.84 12.93 2.90
CA CYS A 354 6.65 11.95 3.62
C CYS A 354 7.75 11.38 2.72
N GLY A 355 7.45 11.23 1.42
CA GLY A 355 8.33 10.61 0.46
C GLY A 355 8.65 9.15 0.77
N VAL A 356 9.54 8.57 -0.02
CA VAL A 356 10.04 7.20 0.14
C VAL A 356 11.53 7.26 0.49
N SER A 357 11.92 6.63 1.59
CA SER A 357 13.29 6.63 2.10
C SER A 357 13.69 5.25 2.61
N ARG A 358 14.96 4.90 2.49
CA ARG A 358 15.56 3.72 3.15
C ARG A 358 16.15 4.05 4.52
N VAL A 359 16.17 5.33 4.93
CA VAL A 359 16.71 5.74 6.23
C VAL A 359 15.74 5.32 7.34
N ALA A 360 16.16 4.37 8.16
CA ALA A 360 15.38 3.90 9.28
C ALA A 360 15.17 5.01 10.35
N GLY A 361 13.99 5.05 10.97
CA GLY A 361 13.75 5.80 12.21
C GLY A 361 13.13 7.17 12.08
N GLY A 362 12.67 7.59 10.91
CA GLY A 362 11.90 8.85 10.79
C GLY A 362 10.54 8.72 11.48
N LEU A 363 10.37 9.44 12.62
CA LEU A 363 9.05 9.64 13.24
C LEU A 363 8.46 10.93 12.69
N ILE A 364 7.34 10.83 11.99
CA ILE A 364 6.61 11.98 11.45
C ILE A 364 5.53 12.39 12.44
N ASP A 365 5.48 13.67 12.75
CA ASP A 365 4.45 14.18 13.65
C ASP A 365 3.06 14.11 12.98
N TYR A 366 2.05 13.67 13.74
CA TYR A 366 0.68 13.53 13.25
C TYR A 366 0.10 14.86 12.73
N SER A 367 0.57 15.99 13.26
CA SER A 367 0.17 17.33 12.81
C SER A 367 0.49 17.61 11.33
N VAL A 368 1.47 16.89 10.75
CA VAL A 368 1.77 16.99 9.30
C VAL A 368 0.60 16.47 8.46
N LEU A 369 -0.01 15.35 8.87
CA LEU A 369 -1.22 14.81 8.22
C LEU A 369 -2.40 15.80 8.36
N GLU A 370 -2.57 16.39 9.56
CA GLU A 370 -3.60 17.41 9.77
C GLU A 370 -3.36 18.68 8.98
N ALA A 371 -2.09 19.08 8.78
CA ALA A 371 -1.73 20.22 7.95
C ALA A 371 -2.08 19.97 6.48
N CYS A 372 -1.83 18.77 5.95
CA CYS A 372 -2.24 18.38 4.61
C CYS A 372 -3.77 18.45 4.43
N LEU A 373 -4.53 18.01 5.44
CA LEU A 373 -5.99 18.12 5.41
C LEU A 373 -6.45 19.58 5.39
N ARG A 374 -5.85 20.45 6.24
CA ARG A 374 -6.19 21.89 6.24
C ARG A 374 -5.90 22.53 4.90
N GLU A 375 -4.76 22.22 4.30
CA GLU A 375 -4.37 22.76 2.99
C GLU A 375 -5.34 22.36 1.88
N ASP A 376 -5.72 21.09 1.82
CA ASP A 376 -6.70 20.62 0.86
C ASP A 376 -8.07 21.28 1.07
N LEU A 377 -8.55 21.34 2.32
CA LEU A 377 -9.85 21.93 2.63
C LEU A 377 -9.86 23.46 2.51
N GLU A 378 -8.70 24.14 2.66
CA GLU A 378 -8.61 25.60 2.54
C GLU A 378 -9.17 26.08 1.20
N GLY A 379 -8.87 25.34 0.15
CA GLY A 379 -9.25 25.70 -1.20
C GLY A 379 -10.67 25.32 -1.63
N ARG A 380 -11.34 24.40 -0.95
CA ARG A 380 -12.61 23.83 -1.47
C ARG A 380 -13.74 23.68 -0.46
N ALA A 381 -13.44 23.70 0.82
CA ALA A 381 -14.47 23.46 1.81
C ALA A 381 -15.34 24.71 2.03
N MET A 382 -16.64 24.53 1.93
CA MET A 382 -17.60 25.57 2.35
C MET A 382 -17.49 25.82 3.84
N ARG A 383 -17.43 27.10 4.23
CA ARG A 383 -17.32 27.52 5.62
C ARG A 383 -18.67 27.48 6.31
N ARG A 384 -18.69 26.97 7.54
CA ARG A 384 -19.85 26.99 8.42
C ARG A 384 -19.42 27.49 9.78
N ILE A 385 -20.38 28.05 10.55
CA ILE A 385 -20.17 28.45 11.93
C ILE A 385 -20.69 27.30 12.80
N GLY A 386 -19.82 26.74 13.60
CA GLY A 386 -20.17 25.73 14.60
C GLY A 386 -20.03 26.34 16.00
N VAL A 387 -21.03 26.10 16.86
CA VAL A 387 -21.00 26.45 18.29
C VAL A 387 -20.94 25.14 19.05
N VAL A 388 -19.81 24.88 19.71
CA VAL A 388 -19.55 23.59 20.39
C VAL A 388 -20.02 23.62 21.82
N HIS A 389 -19.76 24.74 22.50
CA HIS A 389 -20.23 25.01 23.86
C HIS A 389 -21.19 26.21 23.84
N PRO A 390 -22.50 25.94 23.63
CA PRO A 390 -23.46 27.02 23.39
C PRO A 390 -23.74 27.86 24.64
N LEU A 391 -23.50 29.15 24.50
CA LEU A 391 -23.91 30.17 25.44
C LEU A 391 -24.98 31.06 24.79
N LYS A 392 -26.11 31.26 25.48
CA LYS A 392 -27.19 32.11 24.97
C LYS A 392 -26.76 33.56 24.89
N LEU A 393 -27.06 34.27 23.79
CA LEU A 393 -26.88 35.68 23.62
C LEU A 393 -28.25 36.29 23.34
N ILE A 394 -28.69 37.25 24.20
CA ILE A 394 -29.96 37.93 24.08
C ILE A 394 -29.71 39.37 23.66
N ILE A 395 -30.33 39.77 22.55
CA ILE A 395 -30.23 41.15 22.03
C ILE A 395 -31.43 41.92 22.54
N ASP A 396 -31.27 42.71 23.62
CA ASP A 396 -32.35 43.32 24.36
C ASP A 396 -33.18 44.36 23.57
N ASN A 397 -32.51 45.09 22.68
CA ASN A 397 -33.15 46.10 21.85
C ASN A 397 -33.57 45.57 20.45
N TYR A 398 -33.53 44.26 20.21
CA TYR A 398 -34.06 43.64 18.99
C TYR A 398 -35.54 43.32 19.20
N PRO A 399 -36.43 43.62 18.22
CA PRO A 399 -37.87 43.38 18.37
C PRO A 399 -38.22 41.93 18.68
N GLU A 400 -39.13 41.72 19.63
CA GLU A 400 -39.67 40.38 19.91
C GLU A 400 -40.39 39.84 18.69
N ASN A 401 -40.27 38.55 18.43
CA ASN A 401 -40.90 37.85 17.32
C ASN A 401 -40.48 38.31 15.92
N GLN A 402 -39.46 39.13 15.79
CA GLN A 402 -38.87 39.47 14.50
C GLN A 402 -37.66 38.61 14.20
N THR A 403 -37.63 38.09 12.96
CA THR A 403 -36.45 37.43 12.37
C THR A 403 -36.08 38.11 11.09
N GLU A 404 -34.83 38.16 10.78
CA GLU A 404 -34.32 38.60 9.46
C GLU A 404 -33.32 37.63 8.90
N THR A 405 -33.20 37.64 7.57
CA THR A 405 -32.21 36.84 6.86
C THR A 405 -30.98 37.67 6.57
N LEU A 406 -29.84 37.17 7.01
CA LEU A 406 -28.51 37.71 6.69
C LEU A 406 -27.87 36.81 5.63
N THR A 407 -26.97 37.37 4.84
CA THR A 407 -26.24 36.64 3.81
C THR A 407 -24.79 36.47 4.23
N ALA A 408 -24.30 35.24 4.13
CA ALA A 408 -22.92 34.88 4.41
C ALA A 408 -22.29 34.18 3.20
N PRO A 409 -21.05 34.48 2.79
CA PRO A 409 -20.36 33.75 1.76
C PRO A 409 -20.08 32.31 2.21
N ASN A 410 -20.21 31.35 1.30
CA ASN A 410 -19.84 29.96 1.58
C ASN A 410 -18.33 29.80 1.73
N HIS A 411 -17.55 30.66 1.07
CA HIS A 411 -16.11 30.74 1.22
C HIS A 411 -15.64 32.20 1.11
N PRO A 412 -14.75 32.66 2.02
CA PRO A 412 -14.37 34.08 2.06
C PRO A 412 -13.56 34.54 0.83
N GLN A 413 -12.81 33.64 0.19
CA GLN A 413 -11.93 33.95 -0.95
C GLN A 413 -12.45 33.39 -2.28
N LYS A 414 -13.60 32.69 -2.29
CA LYS A 414 -14.14 32.02 -3.49
C LYS A 414 -15.61 32.38 -3.66
N PRO A 415 -15.90 33.55 -4.29
CA PRO A 415 -17.26 34.00 -4.55
C PRO A 415 -18.07 33.02 -5.40
N GLU A 416 -17.41 32.25 -6.24
CA GLU A 416 -18.01 31.23 -7.10
C GLU A 416 -18.71 30.10 -6.34
N LEU A 417 -18.35 29.90 -5.06
CA LEU A 417 -19.03 28.94 -4.18
C LEU A 417 -20.37 29.47 -3.64
N GLY A 418 -20.73 30.72 -3.99
CA GLY A 418 -21.99 31.33 -3.65
C GLY A 418 -22.11 31.73 -2.17
N THR A 419 -23.35 31.99 -1.78
CA THR A 419 -23.71 32.47 -0.45
C THR A 419 -24.72 31.52 0.23
N ARG A 420 -24.91 31.70 1.52
CA ARG A 420 -25.95 31.05 2.30
C ARG A 420 -26.71 32.06 3.17
N GLU A 421 -27.90 31.69 3.55
CA GLU A 421 -28.73 32.45 4.48
C GLU A 421 -28.41 32.08 5.94
N LEU A 422 -28.43 33.09 6.80
CA LEU A 422 -28.34 32.96 8.25
C LEU A 422 -29.54 33.66 8.85
N THR A 423 -30.24 33.04 9.81
CA THR A 423 -31.32 33.69 10.53
C THR A 423 -30.74 34.49 11.68
N PHE A 424 -31.17 35.76 11.78
CA PHE A 424 -30.88 36.66 12.93
C PHE A 424 -32.16 36.96 13.67
N SER A 425 -32.13 36.85 14.99
CA SER A 425 -33.25 37.09 15.89
C SER A 425 -32.79 37.70 17.22
N ARG A 426 -33.71 37.94 18.10
CA ARG A 426 -33.41 38.42 19.46
C ARG A 426 -32.55 37.42 20.23
N GLU A 427 -32.81 36.12 20.10
CA GLU A 427 -32.04 35.06 20.74
C GLU A 427 -31.08 34.42 19.75
N LEU A 428 -29.82 34.36 20.13
CA LEU A 428 -28.71 33.78 19.34
C LEU A 428 -27.88 32.85 20.22
N TRP A 429 -27.00 32.10 19.59
CA TRP A 429 -26.04 31.25 20.26
C TRP A 429 -24.61 31.60 19.87
N ILE A 430 -23.76 31.80 20.89
CA ILE A 430 -22.32 31.98 20.73
C ILE A 430 -21.59 30.86 21.43
N ASP A 431 -20.30 30.68 21.17
CA ASP A 431 -19.48 29.75 21.92
C ASP A 431 -19.14 30.35 23.29
N GLU A 432 -19.15 29.54 24.35
CA GLU A 432 -18.80 29.96 25.68
C GLU A 432 -17.48 30.74 25.74
N SER A 433 -16.48 30.31 24.93
CA SER A 433 -15.18 30.98 24.79
C SER A 433 -15.27 32.41 24.20
N ASP A 434 -16.40 32.80 23.60
CA ASP A 434 -16.62 34.13 23.05
C ASP A 434 -17.01 35.20 24.12
N PHE A 435 -17.23 34.77 25.34
CA PHE A 435 -17.46 35.66 26.47
C PHE A 435 -16.48 35.37 27.61
N ALA A 436 -15.97 36.41 28.27
CA ALA A 436 -15.17 36.28 29.49
C ALA A 436 -15.51 37.39 30.47
N GLU A 437 -15.92 37.01 31.69
CA GLU A 437 -16.17 37.95 32.80
C GLU A 437 -14.85 38.57 33.29
N VAL A 438 -13.78 37.74 33.36
CA VAL A 438 -12.41 38.19 33.66
C VAL A 438 -11.53 37.87 32.46
N PRO A 439 -11.39 38.82 31.52
CA PRO A 439 -10.71 38.53 30.25
C PRO A 439 -9.20 38.36 30.47
N PRO A 440 -8.58 37.32 29.88
CA PRO A 440 -7.13 37.17 29.87
C PRO A 440 -6.47 38.27 29.01
N LYS A 441 -5.16 38.49 29.22
CA LYS A 441 -4.39 39.49 28.47
C LYS A 441 -4.52 39.24 26.97
N GLY A 442 -4.96 40.27 26.21
CA GLY A 442 -5.12 40.20 24.77
C GLY A 442 -6.48 39.69 24.28
N TYR A 443 -7.42 39.42 25.19
CA TYR A 443 -8.78 39.04 24.85
C TYR A 443 -9.50 40.12 24.05
N ARG A 444 -10.12 39.80 22.92
CA ARG A 444 -10.75 40.75 22.01
C ARG A 444 -12.22 40.43 21.71
N ARG A 445 -12.81 39.50 22.47
CA ARG A 445 -14.22 39.11 22.31
C ARG A 445 -15.10 39.80 23.33
N LEU A 446 -16.28 39.27 23.61
CA LEU A 446 -17.26 39.89 24.52
C LEU A 446 -16.77 39.89 25.96
N THR A 447 -16.82 41.03 26.61
CA THR A 447 -16.55 41.19 28.05
C THR A 447 -17.26 42.42 28.57
N ILE A 448 -17.64 42.40 29.87
CA ILE A 448 -18.22 43.52 30.57
C ILE A 448 -17.20 43.96 31.62
N PRO A 449 -16.64 45.18 31.51
CA PRO A 449 -15.68 45.67 32.48
C PRO A 449 -16.26 45.82 33.88
N ALA A 450 -15.58 45.26 34.89
CA ALA A 450 -16.02 45.33 36.30
C ALA A 450 -15.89 46.72 36.91
N ASP A 451 -15.11 47.60 36.28
CA ASP A 451 -14.87 49.00 36.77
C ASP A 451 -15.96 50.00 36.31
N GLY A 452 -17.02 49.49 35.63
CA GLY A 452 -18.11 50.32 35.13
C GLY A 452 -17.79 51.13 33.88
N THR A 453 -16.62 50.92 33.27
CA THR A 453 -16.32 51.48 31.93
C THR A 453 -17.21 50.84 30.86
N PRO A 454 -17.59 51.56 29.79
CA PRO A 454 -18.41 50.99 28.73
C PRO A 454 -17.74 49.75 28.09
N ALA A 455 -18.51 48.69 27.92
CA ALA A 455 -18.07 47.50 27.22
C ALA A 455 -17.72 47.84 25.77
N LYS A 456 -16.69 47.17 25.25
CA LYS A 456 -16.27 47.37 23.85
C LYS A 456 -17.25 46.75 22.88
N PRO A 457 -17.60 47.46 21.80
CA PRO A 457 -18.40 46.91 20.72
C PRO A 457 -17.70 45.74 20.06
N VAL A 458 -18.44 44.68 19.76
CA VAL A 458 -17.94 43.48 19.06
C VAL A 458 -18.88 43.15 17.90
N ARG A 459 -18.33 42.91 16.72
CA ARG A 459 -19.09 42.51 15.51
C ARG A 459 -19.41 41.02 15.53
N LEU A 460 -20.69 40.71 15.51
CA LEU A 460 -21.14 39.34 15.17
C LEU A 460 -20.83 39.06 13.68
N ARG A 461 -20.24 37.91 13.43
CA ARG A 461 -19.80 37.56 12.08
C ARG A 461 -20.99 37.49 11.11
N TYR A 462 -20.92 38.27 10.05
CA TYR A 462 -21.99 38.52 9.07
C TYR A 462 -23.24 39.21 9.58
N GLY A 463 -23.24 39.64 10.84
CA GLY A 463 -24.36 40.32 11.49
C GLY A 463 -24.05 41.77 11.85
N TYR A 464 -24.49 42.16 13.01
CA TYR A 464 -24.38 43.51 13.56
C TYR A 464 -23.24 43.66 14.55
N VAL A 465 -22.87 44.87 14.85
CA VAL A 465 -22.07 45.20 16.04
C VAL A 465 -22.99 45.17 17.24
N ILE A 466 -22.54 44.55 18.31
CA ILE A 466 -23.24 44.48 19.59
C ILE A 466 -22.37 45.02 20.73
N VAL A 467 -23.01 45.50 21.77
CA VAL A 467 -22.37 45.96 23.00
C VAL A 467 -22.96 45.15 24.15
N PRO A 468 -22.20 44.32 24.86
CA PRO A 468 -22.70 43.55 25.98
C PRO A 468 -23.08 44.47 27.15
N THR A 469 -24.20 44.16 27.83
CA THR A 469 -24.79 44.96 28.89
C THR A 469 -24.82 44.28 30.24
N SER A 470 -25.18 43.02 30.30
CA SER A 470 -25.27 42.22 31.51
C SER A 470 -25.13 40.72 31.24
N VAL A 471 -25.07 39.93 32.29
CA VAL A 471 -25.10 38.44 32.24
C VAL A 471 -26.17 37.88 33.15
N GLU A 472 -26.78 36.80 32.77
CA GLU A 472 -27.60 35.97 33.63
C GLU A 472 -26.78 34.82 34.18
N LYS A 473 -26.95 34.51 35.47
CA LYS A 473 -26.29 33.40 36.15
C LYS A 473 -27.31 32.45 36.76
N ASN A 474 -26.99 31.15 36.75
CA ASN A 474 -27.78 30.15 37.46
C ASN A 474 -27.50 30.21 38.99
N GLU A 475 -28.17 29.33 39.73
CA GLU A 475 -28.02 29.24 41.21
C GLU A 475 -26.59 28.85 41.63
N GLU A 476 -25.83 28.21 40.73
CA GLU A 476 -24.44 27.76 40.90
C GLU A 476 -23.42 28.87 40.57
N GLY A 477 -23.91 30.01 40.05
CA GLY A 477 -23.07 31.15 39.64
C GLY A 477 -22.48 31.06 38.25
N GLU A 478 -22.86 30.05 37.45
CA GLU A 478 -22.43 29.89 36.06
C GLU A 478 -23.24 30.81 35.16
N ILE A 479 -22.59 31.35 34.13
CA ILE A 479 -23.22 32.24 33.15
C ILE A 479 -24.05 31.40 32.19
N VAL A 480 -25.34 31.67 32.12
CA VAL A 480 -26.32 30.99 31.27
C VAL A 480 -26.76 31.83 30.07
N ALA A 481 -26.68 33.15 30.17
CA ALA A 481 -26.94 34.06 29.09
C ALA A 481 -26.09 35.35 29.17
N VAL A 482 -25.79 35.92 28.03
CA VAL A 482 -25.20 37.26 27.88
C VAL A 482 -26.23 38.17 27.22
N HIS A 483 -26.48 39.33 27.80
CA HIS A 483 -27.33 40.38 27.27
C HIS A 483 -26.49 41.39 26.49
N ALA A 484 -26.99 41.88 25.38
CA ALA A 484 -26.34 42.89 24.58
C ALA A 484 -27.35 43.77 23.81
N ASN A 485 -26.92 44.97 23.47
CA ASN A 485 -27.64 45.82 22.52
C ASN A 485 -26.96 45.78 21.16
N TYR A 486 -27.72 45.66 20.08
CA TYR A 486 -27.16 45.78 18.73
C TYR A 486 -27.25 47.24 18.22
N LEU A 487 -26.36 47.56 17.30
CA LEU A 487 -26.35 48.85 16.60
C LEU A 487 -26.95 48.64 15.19
N PRO A 488 -28.20 49.10 14.92
CA PRO A 488 -28.95 48.80 13.71
C PRO A 488 -28.26 49.20 12.40
N GLU A 489 -27.50 50.30 12.42
CA GLU A 489 -26.79 50.86 11.28
C GLU A 489 -25.53 50.09 10.90
N THR A 490 -25.12 49.10 11.70
CA THR A 490 -23.86 48.37 11.53
C THR A 490 -24.02 47.03 10.83
N LYS A 491 -25.12 46.80 10.11
CA LYS A 491 -25.34 45.52 9.39
C LYS A 491 -24.15 45.20 8.48
N SER A 492 -23.67 43.97 8.49
CA SER A 492 -22.57 43.58 7.61
C SER A 492 -22.94 43.76 6.14
N GLY A 493 -22.07 44.40 5.34
CA GLY A 493 -22.30 44.73 3.93
C GLY A 493 -22.90 46.10 3.71
N THR A 494 -23.18 46.89 4.76
CA THR A 494 -23.46 48.33 4.63
C THR A 494 -22.17 49.12 4.73
N GLU A 495 -22.02 50.16 3.87
CA GLU A 495 -20.95 51.14 4.00
C GLU A 495 -21.12 51.88 5.31
N GLY A 496 -20.19 51.64 6.25
CA GLY A 496 -20.17 52.30 7.56
C GLY A 496 -18.79 52.24 8.17
#